data_83309549789c5f1802a517aa1027f4ad
#
_entry.id   83309549789c5f1802a517aa1027f4ad
#
_cell.length_a   1.000
_cell.length_b   1.000
_cell.length_c   1.000
_cell.angle_alpha   90.00
_cell.angle_beta   90.00
_cell.angle_gamma   90.00
#
_symmetry.space_group_name_H-M   'P 1'
#
loop_
_entity.id
_entity.type
_entity.pdbx_description
1 polymer ?
#
loop_
_entity_poly.entity_id
_entity_poly.type
_entity_poly.pdbx_seq_one_letter_code
_entity_poly.pdbx_strand_id
1 'polypeptide(L)'
;LVTPDTIMPPIIQNFNNCTDADVQRIIFRPDGNKMMQINVGGFMCEYDFDRCTGLFSNPVLIFPEQTSNFSRLFWSGTYSPDGNKFYATTQYYFNVDTSYIIQYDLTAANIPLSADTLHNFVWPVQAGAVRLAPDNKLYMACFYDWGFPGFPYPDSVRNMYNENLSVVNYPDSLGAACDFQPFSFYLGGKRTYWGLPNNPDYNLGRSVGSPCDTLTSVAEILTDDLYFSISPNPSNGNFKINYQLPHNKTGALQILDITGKAVYKKDL
;
A
#
# COMPACT_ATOMS: atom_id res chain seq x y z
N LEU A 1 -3.59 -18.44 -17.37
CA LEU A 1 -4.76 -17.95 -18.12
C LEU A 1 -6.00 -18.25 -17.28
N VAL A 2 -6.45 -17.31 -16.49
CA VAL A 2 -7.80 -17.39 -15.88
C VAL A 2 -8.76 -17.10 -17.01
N THR A 3 -9.42 -18.12 -17.51
CA THR A 3 -10.56 -17.92 -18.39
C THR A 3 -11.68 -17.28 -17.55
N PRO A 4 -12.53 -16.38 -18.11
CA PRO A 4 -13.56 -15.68 -17.37
C PRO A 4 -14.55 -16.60 -16.62
N ASP A 5 -14.59 -17.87 -16.97
CA ASP A 5 -15.56 -18.83 -16.47
C ASP A 5 -14.98 -19.82 -15.43
N THR A 6 -13.73 -19.67 -15.02
CA THR A 6 -13.10 -20.60 -14.05
C THR A 6 -12.82 -19.87 -12.74
N ILE A 7 -13.71 -19.98 -11.78
CA ILE A 7 -13.45 -19.62 -10.40
C ILE A 7 -12.54 -20.71 -9.82
N MET A 8 -11.29 -20.39 -9.58
CA MET A 8 -10.38 -21.30 -8.88
C MET A 8 -10.88 -21.49 -7.45
N PRO A 9 -10.87 -22.70 -6.90
CA PRO A 9 -11.18 -22.93 -5.50
C PRO A 9 -10.20 -22.13 -4.62
N PRO A 10 -10.64 -21.61 -3.46
CA PRO A 10 -9.76 -20.88 -2.54
C PRO A 10 -8.64 -21.81 -2.06
N ILE A 11 -7.43 -21.27 -2.04
CA ILE A 11 -6.28 -21.97 -1.44
C ILE A 11 -6.32 -21.69 0.07
N ILE A 12 -6.43 -22.74 0.87
CA ILE A 12 -6.41 -22.65 2.32
C ILE A 12 -5.03 -23.09 2.81
N GLN A 13 -4.33 -22.20 3.53
CA GLN A 13 -3.04 -22.49 4.14
C GLN A 13 -3.11 -22.17 5.64
N ASN A 14 -2.59 -23.09 6.46
CA ASN A 14 -2.54 -22.93 7.91
C ASN A 14 -1.08 -22.94 8.37
N PHE A 15 -0.70 -22.00 9.21
CA PHE A 15 0.64 -21.89 9.78
C PHE A 15 0.57 -21.94 11.30
N ASN A 16 1.17 -22.95 11.91
CA ASN A 16 1.04 -23.20 13.36
C ASN A 16 1.62 -22.11 14.26
N ASN A 17 2.56 -21.28 13.74
CA ASN A 17 3.26 -20.26 14.55
C ASN A 17 2.79 -18.83 14.26
N CYS A 18 2.00 -18.64 13.21
CA CYS A 18 1.50 -17.35 12.75
C CYS A 18 -0.01 -17.44 12.53
N THR A 19 -0.73 -17.87 13.54
CA THR A 19 -2.19 -17.95 13.54
C THR A 19 -2.74 -16.93 14.52
N ASP A 20 -3.68 -16.13 14.05
CA ASP A 20 -4.44 -15.22 14.89
C ASP A 20 -5.82 -14.97 14.28
N ALA A 21 -6.81 -14.69 15.13
CA ALA A 21 -8.21 -14.60 14.76
C ALA A 21 -8.75 -13.16 14.67
N ASP A 22 -8.00 -12.15 15.10
CA ASP A 22 -8.51 -10.78 15.22
C ASP A 22 -8.31 -9.96 13.93
N VAL A 23 -8.78 -8.72 13.96
CA VAL A 23 -8.69 -7.76 12.84
C VAL A 23 -7.27 -7.62 12.32
N GLN A 24 -7.02 -8.16 11.14
CA GLN A 24 -5.70 -8.27 10.55
C GLN A 24 -5.50 -7.28 9.41
N ARG A 25 -4.24 -6.86 9.22
CA ARG A 25 -3.77 -6.12 8.05
C ARG A 25 -2.75 -6.97 7.31
N ILE A 26 -2.92 -7.06 6.01
CA ILE A 26 -2.00 -7.74 5.09
C ILE A 26 -1.32 -6.68 4.24
N ILE A 27 0.00 -6.67 4.25
CA ILE A 27 0.83 -5.69 3.56
C ILE A 27 1.86 -6.43 2.73
N PHE A 28 1.82 -6.28 1.40
CA PHE A 28 2.84 -6.85 0.53
C PHE A 28 4.05 -5.93 0.44
N ARG A 29 5.25 -6.55 0.36
CA ARG A 29 6.49 -5.85 0.06
C ARG A 29 6.44 -5.31 -1.38
N PRO A 30 7.10 -4.18 -1.71
CA PRO A 30 7.03 -3.57 -3.05
C PRO A 30 7.44 -4.49 -4.20
N ASP A 31 8.31 -5.48 -3.97
CA ASP A 31 8.67 -6.50 -4.96
C ASP A 31 7.64 -7.65 -5.10
N GLY A 32 6.65 -7.68 -4.20
CA GLY A 32 5.59 -8.69 -4.17
C GLY A 32 6.02 -10.08 -3.72
N ASN A 33 7.24 -10.28 -3.21
CA ASN A 33 7.76 -11.59 -2.83
C ASN A 33 7.61 -11.90 -1.34
N LYS A 34 7.18 -10.91 -0.54
CA LYS A 34 6.92 -11.06 0.89
C LYS A 34 5.63 -10.37 1.30
N MET A 35 5.08 -10.82 2.39
CA MET A 35 3.88 -10.27 3.00
C MET A 35 4.07 -10.15 4.51
N MET A 36 3.72 -9.00 5.07
CA MET A 36 3.62 -8.78 6.51
C MET A 36 2.16 -8.85 6.94
N GLN A 37 1.91 -9.62 7.97
CA GLN A 37 0.64 -9.68 8.67
C GLN A 37 0.81 -9.02 10.04
N ILE A 38 -0.06 -8.06 10.35
CA ILE A 38 -0.11 -7.39 11.65
C ILE A 38 -1.54 -7.33 12.16
N ASN A 39 -1.73 -7.23 13.47
CA ASN A 39 -3.06 -7.05 14.03
C ASN A 39 -3.08 -6.08 15.21
N VAL A 40 -4.30 -5.77 15.67
CA VAL A 40 -4.54 -4.90 16.82
C VAL A 40 -4.18 -5.55 18.17
N GLY A 41 -3.92 -6.86 18.22
CA GLY A 41 -3.40 -7.56 19.39
C GLY A 41 -1.87 -7.47 19.52
N GLY A 42 -1.19 -6.76 18.63
CA GLY A 42 0.26 -6.59 18.65
C GLY A 42 1.05 -7.72 17.99
N PHE A 43 0.36 -8.55 17.24
CA PHE A 43 0.95 -9.62 16.44
C PHE A 43 1.63 -9.06 15.19
N MET A 44 2.78 -9.64 14.81
CA MET A 44 3.49 -9.35 13.57
C MET A 44 4.19 -10.61 13.06
N CYS A 45 3.88 -11.03 11.84
CA CYS A 45 4.49 -12.16 11.18
C CYS A 45 4.77 -11.85 9.70
N GLU A 46 5.97 -12.17 9.23
CA GLU A 46 6.35 -12.05 7.81
C GLU A 46 6.35 -13.43 7.16
N TYR A 47 5.94 -13.47 5.88
CA TYR A 47 5.90 -14.67 5.05
C TYR A 47 6.61 -14.40 3.72
N ASP A 48 7.21 -15.42 3.14
CA ASP A 48 7.52 -15.42 1.72
C ASP A 48 6.22 -15.66 0.93
N PHE A 49 6.08 -14.97 -0.18
CA PHE A 49 4.92 -15.07 -1.06
C PHE A 49 5.34 -15.42 -2.48
N ASP A 50 4.82 -16.53 -2.98
CA ASP A 50 5.00 -16.91 -4.37
C ASP A 50 3.87 -16.31 -5.23
N ARG A 51 4.21 -15.28 -5.98
CA ARG A 51 3.29 -14.55 -6.88
C ARG A 51 2.72 -15.43 -8.00
N CYS A 52 3.36 -16.56 -8.30
CA CYS A 52 2.93 -17.48 -9.34
C CYS A 52 1.83 -18.41 -8.85
N THR A 53 2.02 -19.00 -7.70
CA THR A 53 1.11 -19.99 -7.12
C THR A 53 0.10 -19.38 -6.15
N GLY A 54 0.38 -18.17 -5.64
CA GLY A 54 -0.39 -17.55 -4.58
C GLY A 54 -0.14 -18.17 -3.20
N LEU A 55 0.94 -18.96 -3.06
CA LEU A 55 1.25 -19.63 -1.82
C LEU A 55 2.16 -18.80 -0.92
N PHE A 56 1.88 -18.89 0.38
CA PHE A 56 2.75 -18.37 1.43
C PHE A 56 3.65 -19.49 1.96
N SER A 57 4.86 -19.14 2.39
CA SER A 57 5.83 -20.06 2.98
C SER A 57 6.71 -19.33 4.00
N ASN A 58 7.54 -20.10 4.72
CA ASN A 58 8.58 -19.58 5.63
C ASN A 58 8.07 -18.51 6.61
N PRO A 59 7.05 -18.78 7.44
CA PRO A 59 6.54 -17.81 8.38
C PRO A 59 7.61 -17.45 9.42
N VAL A 60 7.88 -16.14 9.58
CA VAL A 60 8.79 -15.58 10.57
C VAL A 60 7.97 -14.78 11.56
N LEU A 61 7.75 -15.33 12.75
CA LEU A 61 7.06 -14.65 13.83
C LEU A 61 7.99 -13.57 14.41
N ILE A 62 7.66 -12.30 14.22
CA ILE A 62 8.39 -11.15 14.76
C ILE A 62 7.88 -10.81 16.16
N PHE A 63 6.56 -10.68 16.31
CA PHE A 63 5.91 -10.48 17.59
C PHE A 63 4.72 -11.41 17.74
N PRO A 64 4.64 -12.18 18.83
CA PRO A 64 3.42 -12.88 19.18
C PRO A 64 2.34 -11.89 19.66
N GLU A 65 1.11 -12.32 19.60
CA GLU A 65 -0.01 -11.57 20.16
C GLU A 65 0.18 -11.27 21.65
N GLN A 66 -0.24 -10.09 22.08
CA GLN A 66 -0.15 -9.67 23.46
C GLN A 66 -1.39 -10.13 24.23
N THR A 67 -1.18 -10.87 25.32
CA THR A 67 -2.27 -11.36 26.17
C THR A 67 -2.56 -10.46 27.36
N SER A 68 -1.66 -9.53 27.72
CA SER A 68 -1.79 -8.77 28.98
C SER A 68 -1.22 -7.35 28.97
N ASN A 69 -0.43 -6.97 27.98
CA ASN A 69 0.16 -5.62 27.91
C ASN A 69 0.00 -5.07 26.50
N PHE A 70 -0.99 -4.24 26.29
CA PHE A 70 -1.37 -3.70 24.99
C PHE A 70 -0.49 -2.52 24.55
N SER A 71 0.83 -2.63 24.64
CA SER A 71 1.79 -1.59 24.24
C SER A 71 2.02 -1.52 22.72
N ARG A 72 1.60 -2.54 21.96
CA ARG A 72 1.82 -2.64 20.52
C ARG A 72 0.52 -2.96 19.78
N LEU A 73 -0.47 -2.10 19.87
CA LEU A 73 -1.72 -2.28 19.14
C LEU A 73 -1.52 -1.79 17.70
N PHE A 74 -1.02 -2.65 16.82
CA PHE A 74 -0.75 -2.26 15.44
C PHE A 74 -2.04 -1.94 14.68
N TRP A 75 -2.10 -0.71 14.17
CA TRP A 75 -3.23 -0.25 13.37
C TRP A 75 -2.97 -0.37 11.88
N SER A 76 -1.78 0.01 11.43
CA SER A 76 -1.40 0.00 10.02
C SER A 76 0.10 -0.23 9.89
N GLY A 77 0.54 -0.58 8.69
CA GLY A 77 1.95 -0.67 8.37
C GLY A 77 2.19 -0.59 6.87
N THR A 78 3.46 -0.41 6.52
CA THR A 78 3.94 -0.42 5.14
C THR A 78 5.43 -0.71 5.12
N TYR A 79 5.92 -1.32 4.04
CA TYR A 79 7.35 -1.44 3.80
C TYR A 79 7.94 -0.13 3.26
N SER A 80 9.25 0.04 3.44
CA SER A 80 10.05 1.00 2.66
C SER A 80 10.11 0.61 1.19
N PRO A 81 10.48 1.53 0.28
CA PRO A 81 10.64 1.23 -1.15
C PRO A 81 11.59 0.05 -1.44
N ASP A 82 12.69 -0.04 -0.72
CA ASP A 82 13.67 -1.14 -0.84
C ASP A 82 13.24 -2.45 -0.14
N GLY A 83 12.13 -2.41 0.63
CA GLY A 83 11.59 -3.55 1.37
C GLY A 83 12.39 -3.97 2.60
N ASN A 84 13.42 -3.21 3.01
CA ASN A 84 14.30 -3.56 4.12
C ASN A 84 13.87 -2.95 5.46
N LYS A 85 12.92 -2.01 5.43
CA LYS A 85 12.33 -1.42 6.64
C LYS A 85 10.83 -1.66 6.64
N PHE A 86 10.27 -1.77 7.84
CA PHE A 86 8.82 -1.81 8.02
C PHE A 86 8.40 -0.71 9.00
N TYR A 87 7.42 0.06 8.60
CA TYR A 87 6.84 1.12 9.40
C TYR A 87 5.48 0.68 9.91
N ALA A 88 5.30 0.67 11.21
CA ALA A 88 4.05 0.33 11.84
C ALA A 88 3.50 1.52 12.64
N THR A 89 2.21 1.74 12.56
CA THR A 89 1.52 2.66 13.45
C THR A 89 0.75 1.89 14.51
N THR A 90 0.68 2.45 15.71
CA THR A 90 -0.07 1.86 16.82
C THR A 90 -1.27 2.72 17.16
N GLN A 91 -2.26 2.09 17.82
CA GLN A 91 -3.36 2.81 18.46
C GLN A 91 -3.09 2.94 19.97
N TYR A 92 -3.75 3.89 20.62
CA TYR A 92 -3.89 3.86 22.07
C TYR A 92 -5.10 2.98 22.46
N TYR A 93 -5.02 2.38 23.62
CA TYR A 93 -6.08 1.57 24.20
C TYR A 93 -6.31 2.00 25.65
N PHE A 94 -7.47 1.72 26.23
CA PHE A 94 -7.87 2.12 27.58
C PHE A 94 -6.70 2.46 28.52
N ASN A 95 -6.63 3.71 28.98
CA ASN A 95 -5.61 4.29 29.86
C ASN A 95 -4.21 4.57 29.25
N VAL A 96 -4.05 4.47 27.92
CA VAL A 96 -2.81 4.89 27.23
C VAL A 96 -3.17 5.96 26.22
N ASP A 97 -2.82 7.20 26.49
CA ASP A 97 -3.17 8.37 25.67
C ASP A 97 -2.19 8.60 24.51
N THR A 98 -1.35 7.61 24.20
CA THR A 98 -0.25 7.79 23.25
C THR A 98 -0.24 6.67 22.21
N SER A 99 -0.11 7.06 20.95
CA SER A 99 0.12 6.18 19.80
C SER A 99 1.42 6.53 19.11
N TYR A 100 1.97 5.64 18.29
CA TYR A 100 3.31 5.77 17.75
C TYR A 100 3.36 5.47 16.27
N ILE A 101 4.37 6.03 15.57
CA ILE A 101 4.93 5.47 14.35
C ILE A 101 6.31 4.88 14.71
N ILE A 102 6.49 3.59 14.39
CA ILE A 102 7.68 2.81 14.74
C ILE A 102 8.28 2.27 13.45
N GLN A 103 9.60 2.40 13.32
CA GLN A 103 10.37 1.78 12.25
C GLN A 103 11.02 0.49 12.77
N TYR A 104 11.00 -0.56 11.97
CA TYR A 104 11.73 -1.83 12.20
C TYR A 104 12.70 -2.06 11.05
N ASP A 105 13.94 -2.44 11.38
CA ASP A 105 14.94 -2.90 10.41
C ASP A 105 14.77 -4.41 10.18
N LEU A 106 14.22 -4.79 9.04
CA LEU A 106 13.98 -6.19 8.69
C LEU A 106 15.28 -6.96 8.36
N THR A 107 16.41 -6.25 8.21
CA THR A 107 17.72 -6.84 7.99
C THR A 107 18.49 -7.09 9.30
N ALA A 108 17.98 -6.60 10.43
CA ALA A 108 18.58 -6.77 11.71
C ALA A 108 18.55 -8.24 12.17
N ALA A 109 19.60 -8.70 12.85
CA ALA A 109 19.67 -10.04 13.42
C ALA A 109 18.54 -10.30 14.46
N ASN A 110 18.03 -9.24 15.08
CA ASN A 110 16.88 -9.27 15.98
C ASN A 110 15.96 -8.11 15.64
N ILE A 111 14.96 -8.38 14.80
CA ILE A 111 14.00 -7.37 14.31
C ILE A 111 13.27 -6.67 15.47
N PRO A 112 12.73 -7.37 16.50
CA PRO A 112 12.13 -6.73 17.66
C PRO A 112 12.99 -5.68 18.34
N LEU A 113 14.30 -5.92 18.45
CA LEU A 113 15.24 -4.99 19.10
C LEU A 113 15.66 -3.82 18.19
N SER A 114 15.37 -3.88 16.89
CA SER A 114 15.61 -2.78 15.97
C SER A 114 14.52 -1.70 15.98
N ALA A 115 13.49 -1.88 16.80
CA ALA A 115 12.38 -0.94 16.89
C ALA A 115 12.87 0.47 17.25
N ASP A 116 12.60 1.44 16.37
CA ASP A 116 12.88 2.86 16.59
C ASP A 116 11.58 3.66 16.51
N THR A 117 11.26 4.37 17.59
CA THR A 117 10.08 5.23 17.67
C THR A 117 10.37 6.58 17.03
N LEU A 118 9.87 6.78 15.83
CA LEU A 118 10.09 8.01 15.08
C LEU A 118 9.30 9.20 15.65
N HIS A 119 8.09 8.94 16.11
CA HIS A 119 7.24 9.98 16.71
C HIS A 119 6.15 9.36 17.60
N ASN A 120 5.73 10.13 18.58
CA ASN A 120 4.59 9.83 19.44
C ASN A 120 3.48 10.85 19.25
N PHE A 121 2.25 10.36 19.18
CA PHE A 121 1.05 11.19 19.09
C PHE A 121 0.26 11.04 20.39
N VAL A 122 -0.03 12.17 21.02
CA VAL A 122 -0.76 12.20 22.31
C VAL A 122 -2.19 12.63 22.04
N TRP A 123 -3.14 12.02 22.77
CA TRP A 123 -4.54 12.42 22.68
C TRP A 123 -4.69 13.97 22.68
N PRO A 124 -5.52 14.55 21.82
CA PRO A 124 -6.56 13.93 20.98
C PRO A 124 -6.10 13.48 19.58
N VAL A 125 -4.82 13.35 19.32
CA VAL A 125 -4.28 12.92 18.02
C VAL A 125 -3.83 11.47 18.12
N GLN A 126 -4.20 10.67 17.12
CA GLN A 126 -3.83 9.27 17.04
C GLN A 126 -3.22 8.94 15.68
N ALA A 127 -2.19 8.10 15.67
CA ALA A 127 -1.60 7.58 14.45
C ALA A 127 -2.64 6.74 13.68
N GLY A 128 -2.75 7.00 12.38
CA GLY A 128 -3.66 6.29 11.49
C GLY A 128 -2.92 5.43 10.47
N ALA A 129 -3.50 5.24 9.29
CA ALA A 129 -2.90 4.46 8.23
C ALA A 129 -1.63 5.11 7.67
N VAL A 130 -0.59 4.30 7.44
CA VAL A 130 0.62 4.67 6.72
C VAL A 130 0.70 3.88 5.42
N ARG A 131 1.11 4.53 4.31
CA ARG A 131 1.20 3.94 2.97
C ARG A 131 2.41 4.46 2.22
N LEU A 132 3.02 3.57 1.44
CA LEU A 132 4.00 3.92 0.42
C LEU A 132 3.27 4.55 -0.78
N ALA A 133 3.80 5.66 -1.29
CA ALA A 133 3.29 6.37 -2.44
C ALA A 133 4.23 6.24 -3.66
N PRO A 134 3.75 6.57 -4.88
CA PRO A 134 4.53 6.43 -6.11
C PRO A 134 5.80 7.29 -6.17
N ASP A 135 5.94 8.29 -5.31
CA ASP A 135 7.13 9.14 -5.18
C ASP A 135 8.18 8.57 -4.22
N ASN A 136 8.02 7.30 -3.80
CA ASN A 136 8.85 6.58 -2.85
C ASN A 136 8.90 7.19 -1.44
N LYS A 137 7.93 8.02 -1.09
CA LYS A 137 7.73 8.51 0.27
C LYS A 137 6.60 7.75 0.96
N LEU A 138 6.62 7.79 2.29
CA LEU A 138 5.47 7.29 3.06
C LEU A 138 4.61 8.46 3.51
N TYR A 139 3.31 8.29 3.35
CA TYR A 139 2.32 9.22 3.85
C TYR A 139 1.50 8.56 4.94
N MET A 140 1.24 9.32 6.00
CA MET A 140 0.48 8.82 7.15
C MET A 140 -0.66 9.77 7.47
N ALA A 141 -1.87 9.21 7.56
CA ALA A 141 -3.03 9.92 8.10
C ALA A 141 -3.00 9.90 9.62
N CYS A 142 -3.56 10.94 10.24
CA CYS A 142 -3.83 10.95 11.66
C CYS A 142 -5.33 11.10 11.92
N PHE A 143 -5.79 10.46 12.97
CA PHE A 143 -7.12 10.67 13.51
C PHE A 143 -7.07 11.75 14.59
N TYR A 144 -8.01 12.67 14.52
CA TYR A 144 -8.23 13.66 15.57
C TYR A 144 -9.49 13.31 16.35
N ASP A 145 -9.32 12.89 17.59
CA ASP A 145 -10.43 12.57 18.47
C ASP A 145 -11.03 13.83 19.05
N TRP A 146 -12.18 14.23 18.54
CA TRP A 146 -12.91 15.42 19.01
C TRP A 146 -14.04 15.03 19.99
N GLY A 147 -14.15 13.76 20.34
CA GLY A 147 -15.18 13.18 21.21
C GLY A 147 -16.09 12.19 20.48
N PHE A 148 -16.91 11.48 21.24
CA PHE A 148 -17.84 10.49 20.68
C PHE A 148 -19.08 11.21 20.07
N PRO A 149 -19.56 10.78 18.87
CA PRO A 149 -19.20 9.55 18.15
C PRO A 149 -17.93 9.63 17.27
N GLY A 150 -17.13 10.69 17.27
CA GLY A 150 -15.88 10.83 16.53
C GLY A 150 -15.97 10.86 15.01
N PHE A 151 -16.96 10.23 14.42
CA PHE A 151 -17.13 10.14 12.97
C PHE A 151 -18.62 10.19 12.58
N PRO A 152 -18.97 10.87 11.46
CA PRO A 152 -18.11 11.75 10.66
C PRO A 152 -17.78 13.05 11.42
N TYR A 153 -16.63 13.67 11.08
CA TYR A 153 -16.33 14.99 11.61
C TYR A 153 -17.41 15.99 11.21
N PRO A 154 -17.92 16.79 12.15
CA PRO A 154 -18.68 18.00 11.80
C PRO A 154 -17.85 18.92 10.89
N ASP A 155 -18.51 19.73 10.07
CA ASP A 155 -17.82 20.64 9.16
C ASP A 155 -16.93 21.66 9.87
N SER A 156 -17.23 21.98 11.11
CA SER A 156 -16.46 22.88 11.97
C SER A 156 -15.16 22.27 12.51
N VAL A 157 -15.02 20.95 12.48
CA VAL A 157 -13.81 20.26 13.01
C VAL A 157 -12.74 20.23 11.93
N ARG A 158 -11.94 21.28 11.88
CA ARG A 158 -10.79 21.46 10.98
C ARG A 158 -9.60 21.94 11.76
N ASN A 159 -8.48 21.25 11.59
CA ASN A 159 -7.22 21.61 12.24
C ASN A 159 -6.04 20.96 11.48
N MET A 160 -4.81 21.31 11.90
CA MET A 160 -3.60 20.81 11.26
C MET A 160 -3.50 19.27 11.27
N TYR A 161 -4.12 18.60 12.25
CA TYR A 161 -4.02 17.14 12.42
C TYR A 161 -4.87 16.38 11.42
N ASN A 162 -6.01 16.93 11.01
CA ASN A 162 -6.92 16.28 10.06
C ASN A 162 -6.89 16.87 8.65
N GLU A 163 -6.25 18.05 8.45
CA GLU A 163 -6.07 18.68 7.14
C GLU A 163 -4.69 18.42 6.52
N ASN A 164 -3.80 17.71 7.22
CA ASN A 164 -2.46 17.39 6.75
C ASN A 164 -2.14 15.92 6.95
N LEU A 165 -1.31 15.37 6.05
CA LEU A 165 -0.63 14.09 6.26
C LEU A 165 0.75 14.32 6.87
N SER A 166 1.22 13.36 7.64
CA SER A 166 2.63 13.25 8.02
C SER A 166 3.40 12.53 6.92
N VAL A 167 4.68 12.82 6.76
CA VAL A 167 5.51 12.29 5.67
C VAL A 167 6.81 11.72 6.20
N VAL A 168 7.22 10.55 5.71
CA VAL A 168 8.59 10.04 5.80
C VAL A 168 9.24 10.30 4.44
N ASN A 169 10.25 11.17 4.40
CA ASN A 169 10.87 11.63 3.15
C ASN A 169 11.87 10.62 2.56
N TYR A 170 12.59 9.90 3.42
CA TYR A 170 13.64 8.94 3.03
C TYR A 170 13.43 7.58 3.73
N PRO A 171 12.37 6.82 3.35
CA PRO A 171 11.96 5.65 4.13
C PRO A 171 12.95 4.48 4.12
N ASP A 172 13.92 4.47 3.23
CA ASP A 172 14.99 3.45 3.23
C ASP A 172 16.09 3.74 4.26
N SER A 173 16.08 4.94 4.88
CA SER A 173 17.03 5.35 5.89
C SER A 173 16.60 4.97 7.31
N LEU A 174 17.56 4.72 8.21
CA LEU A 174 17.29 4.35 9.60
C LEU A 174 17.08 5.58 10.50
N GLY A 175 16.17 5.45 11.44
CA GLY A 175 15.96 6.39 12.53
C GLY A 175 15.70 7.81 12.03
N ALA A 176 16.33 8.79 12.66
CA ALA A 176 16.16 10.21 12.31
C ALA A 176 16.53 10.54 10.85
N ALA A 177 17.40 9.73 10.20
CA ALA A 177 17.78 9.93 8.81
C ALA A 177 16.64 9.65 7.82
N CYS A 178 15.55 8.99 8.25
CA CYS A 178 14.36 8.79 7.42
C CYS A 178 13.55 10.08 7.23
N ASP A 179 13.87 11.13 7.99
CA ASP A 179 13.23 12.46 7.94
C ASP A 179 11.70 12.40 8.05
N PHE A 180 11.22 11.92 9.21
CA PHE A 180 9.78 11.94 9.51
C PHE A 180 9.35 13.38 9.84
N GLN A 181 8.41 13.91 9.05
CA GLN A 181 7.85 15.24 9.19
C GLN A 181 6.36 15.16 9.56
N PRO A 182 5.97 15.42 10.82
CA PRO A 182 4.57 15.36 11.22
C PRO A 182 3.77 16.50 10.59
N PHE A 183 2.57 16.19 10.09
CA PHE A 183 1.57 17.11 9.55
C PHE A 183 2.10 18.08 8.48
N SER A 184 3.07 17.65 7.67
CA SER A 184 3.79 18.50 6.72
C SER A 184 3.17 18.60 5.33
N PHE A 185 2.22 17.73 4.98
CA PHE A 185 1.59 17.68 3.66
C PHE A 185 0.13 18.13 3.73
N TYR A 186 -0.13 19.36 3.30
CA TYR A 186 -1.48 19.94 3.30
C TYR A 186 -2.38 19.38 2.22
N LEU A 187 -3.61 19.02 2.56
CA LEU A 187 -4.59 18.35 1.70
C LEU A 187 -5.50 19.31 0.90
N GLY A 188 -5.14 20.57 0.80
CA GLY A 188 -5.94 21.55 0.02
C GLY A 188 -7.37 21.71 0.54
N GLY A 189 -7.56 21.73 1.87
CA GLY A 189 -8.87 21.86 2.52
C GLY A 189 -9.67 20.55 2.58
N LYS A 190 -9.11 19.41 2.20
CA LYS A 190 -9.69 18.08 2.47
C LYS A 190 -9.26 17.61 3.85
N ARG A 191 -9.94 16.59 4.37
CA ARG A 191 -9.66 16.05 5.70
C ARG A 191 -9.42 14.55 5.62
N THR A 192 -8.50 14.07 6.45
CA THR A 192 -8.31 12.67 6.72
C THR A 192 -9.14 12.20 7.92
N TYR A 193 -9.27 10.92 8.01
CA TYR A 193 -9.70 10.17 9.18
C TYR A 193 -8.61 9.11 9.48
N TRP A 194 -8.92 7.93 9.91
CA TRP A 194 -7.95 6.89 10.24
C TRP A 194 -7.29 6.22 9.03
N GLY A 195 -7.96 6.24 7.89
CA GLY A 195 -7.58 5.47 6.71
C GLY A 195 -6.91 6.26 5.60
N LEU A 196 -6.13 5.56 4.82
CA LEU A 196 -5.70 5.94 3.48
C LEU A 196 -6.20 4.88 2.49
N PRO A 197 -6.37 5.20 1.20
CA PRO A 197 -6.77 4.24 0.19
C PRO A 197 -5.84 3.02 0.16
N ASN A 198 -6.39 1.83 -0.03
CA ASN A 198 -5.63 0.64 -0.35
C ASN A 198 -5.46 0.60 -1.86
N ASN A 199 -4.28 0.95 -2.32
CA ASN A 199 -3.96 0.87 -3.74
C ASN A 199 -3.22 -0.45 -3.99
N PRO A 200 -3.74 -1.35 -4.84
CA PRO A 200 -2.98 -2.50 -5.27
C PRO A 200 -1.80 -2.04 -6.12
N ASP A 201 -0.68 -2.73 -6.00
CA ASP A 201 0.48 -2.48 -6.84
C ASP A 201 0.30 -3.23 -8.18
N TYR A 202 0.01 -2.47 -9.22
CA TYR A 202 -0.12 -3.00 -10.58
C TYR A 202 1.20 -3.02 -11.37
N ASN A 203 2.29 -2.52 -10.79
CA ASN A 203 3.57 -2.34 -11.48
C ASN A 203 4.59 -3.43 -11.16
N LEU A 204 4.17 -4.52 -10.51
CA LEU A 204 5.06 -5.58 -10.06
C LEU A 204 5.82 -6.31 -11.19
N GLY A 205 5.45 -6.11 -12.43
CA GLY A 205 6.08 -6.80 -13.54
C GLY A 205 5.98 -8.34 -13.44
N ARG A 206 6.61 -9.04 -14.37
CA ARG A 206 6.67 -10.50 -14.34
C ARG A 206 7.63 -11.01 -13.26
N SER A 207 7.35 -12.20 -12.73
CA SER A 207 8.24 -12.88 -11.78
C SER A 207 9.32 -13.64 -12.53
N VAL A 208 10.42 -12.96 -12.86
CA VAL A 208 11.51 -13.52 -13.68
C VAL A 208 12.05 -14.80 -13.06
N GLY A 209 12.17 -15.88 -13.89
CA GLY A 209 12.67 -17.17 -13.47
C GLY A 209 11.67 -18.05 -12.73
N SER A 210 10.43 -17.58 -12.51
CA SER A 210 9.35 -18.42 -11.97
C SER A 210 8.70 -19.28 -13.07
N PRO A 211 8.00 -20.37 -12.72
CA PRO A 211 7.20 -21.13 -13.69
C PRO A 211 6.15 -20.27 -14.42
N CYS A 212 5.71 -19.17 -13.83
CA CYS A 212 4.78 -18.22 -14.44
C CYS A 212 5.44 -17.24 -15.39
N ASP A 213 6.75 -17.15 -15.41
CA ASP A 213 7.50 -16.35 -16.37
C ASP A 213 7.38 -16.87 -17.81
N THR A 214 7.02 -18.16 -17.94
CA THR A 214 6.71 -18.81 -19.23
C THR A 214 5.31 -18.49 -19.76
N LEU A 215 4.46 -17.83 -18.99
CA LEU A 215 3.27 -17.18 -19.53
C LEU A 215 3.78 -16.05 -20.43
N THR A 216 4.30 -16.50 -21.57
CA THR A 216 4.67 -15.60 -22.63
C THR A 216 3.52 -14.65 -22.88
N SER A 217 3.67 -13.49 -22.25
CA SER A 217 3.71 -12.32 -23.08
C SER A 217 2.59 -12.30 -24.11
N VAL A 218 1.67 -11.50 -23.92
CA VAL A 218 1.62 -10.45 -24.91
C VAL A 218 3.09 -10.05 -25.13
N ALA A 219 3.66 -10.41 -26.29
CA ALA A 219 4.98 -9.97 -26.65
C ALA A 219 5.05 -8.50 -26.27
N GLU A 220 5.98 -8.16 -25.38
CA GLU A 220 6.37 -6.77 -25.22
C GLU A 220 6.80 -6.39 -26.63
N ILE A 221 5.90 -5.75 -27.34
CA ILE A 221 6.26 -5.12 -28.58
C ILE A 221 7.19 -4.03 -28.10
N LEU A 222 8.49 -4.33 -28.10
CA LEU A 222 9.52 -3.31 -28.06
C LEU A 222 9.32 -2.47 -29.34
N THR A 223 8.35 -1.59 -29.26
CA THR A 223 8.05 -0.67 -30.36
C THR A 223 8.79 0.60 -30.04
N ASP A 224 10.04 0.64 -30.41
CA ASP A 224 10.78 1.90 -30.48
C ASP A 224 10.03 2.97 -31.30
N ASP A 225 8.97 2.56 -32.02
CA ASP A 225 8.28 3.42 -32.99
C ASP A 225 6.76 3.57 -32.76
N LEU A 226 6.15 2.91 -31.77
CA LEU A 226 4.74 3.14 -31.46
C LEU A 226 4.58 4.28 -30.46
N TYR A 227 4.05 5.38 -30.92
CA TYR A 227 3.67 6.50 -30.06
C TYR A 227 2.16 6.67 -30.04
N PHE A 228 1.60 6.89 -28.86
CA PHE A 228 0.18 7.16 -28.68
C PHE A 228 -0.04 8.17 -27.56
N SER A 229 -0.79 9.23 -27.84
CA SER A 229 -1.18 10.20 -26.82
C SER A 229 -2.57 10.76 -27.05
N ILE A 230 -3.27 11.07 -25.98
CA ILE A 230 -4.59 11.73 -25.97
C ILE A 230 -4.48 13.02 -25.19
N SER A 231 -4.90 14.13 -25.77
CA SER A 231 -4.87 15.45 -25.10
C SER A 231 -6.04 16.32 -25.54
N PRO A 232 -6.67 17.05 -24.59
CA PRO A 232 -6.54 16.95 -23.15
C PRO A 232 -7.16 15.66 -22.61
N ASN A 233 -6.64 15.17 -21.49
CA ASN A 233 -7.23 14.07 -20.73
C ASN A 233 -7.14 14.39 -19.24
N PRO A 234 -8.27 14.62 -18.50
CA PRO A 234 -9.66 14.53 -18.98
C PRO A 234 -10.02 15.59 -20.05
N SER A 235 -11.00 15.28 -20.88
CA SER A 235 -11.53 16.19 -21.91
C SER A 235 -12.98 16.60 -21.59
N ASN A 236 -13.41 17.71 -22.17
CA ASN A 236 -14.81 18.20 -22.14
C ASN A 236 -15.63 17.74 -23.37
N GLY A 237 -15.28 16.60 -23.94
CA GLY A 237 -15.91 16.05 -25.16
C GLY A 237 -15.07 16.23 -26.42
N ASN A 238 -14.08 17.10 -26.41
CA ASN A 238 -13.15 17.30 -27.53
C ASN A 238 -11.74 16.88 -27.10
N PHE A 239 -11.13 15.98 -27.85
CA PHE A 239 -9.75 15.54 -27.61
C PHE A 239 -9.06 15.24 -28.93
N LYS A 240 -7.74 15.30 -28.92
CA LYS A 240 -6.88 14.95 -30.04
C LYS A 240 -6.11 13.68 -29.70
N ILE A 241 -6.11 12.73 -30.62
CA ILE A 241 -5.29 11.53 -30.54
C ILE A 241 -4.09 11.75 -31.50
N ASN A 242 -2.89 11.68 -30.93
CA ASN A 242 -1.66 11.62 -31.71
C ASN A 242 -1.11 10.20 -31.63
N TYR A 243 -0.76 9.64 -32.77
CA TYR A 243 -0.18 8.29 -32.83
C TYR A 243 0.87 8.22 -33.94
N GLN A 244 1.81 7.32 -33.74
CA GLN A 244 2.81 6.93 -34.75
C GLN A 244 2.85 5.41 -34.76
N LEU A 245 2.70 4.83 -35.93
CA LEU A 245 2.83 3.39 -36.12
C LEU A 245 4.27 3.03 -36.48
N PRO A 246 4.73 1.83 -36.10
CA PRO A 246 6.00 1.30 -36.57
C PRO A 246 6.05 1.26 -38.12
N HIS A 247 7.23 1.41 -38.67
CA HIS A 247 7.42 1.44 -40.12
C HIS A 247 6.85 0.16 -40.77
N ASN A 248 6.06 0.31 -41.82
CA ASN A 248 5.38 -0.76 -42.58
C ASN A 248 4.40 -1.63 -41.70
N LYS A 249 3.84 -1.06 -40.64
CA LYS A 249 2.78 -1.71 -39.87
C LYS A 249 1.46 -0.98 -40.07
N THR A 250 0.39 -1.75 -40.03
CA THR A 250 -1.01 -1.27 -39.96
C THR A 250 -1.56 -1.54 -38.58
N GLY A 251 -2.58 -0.78 -38.18
CA GLY A 251 -3.23 -0.92 -36.89
C GLY A 251 -4.71 -0.59 -36.97
N ALA A 252 -5.42 -0.77 -35.89
CA ALA A 252 -6.78 -0.30 -35.73
C ALA A 252 -6.92 0.54 -34.46
N LEU A 253 -7.49 1.72 -34.59
CA LEU A 253 -7.92 2.55 -33.47
C LEU A 253 -9.36 2.25 -33.14
N GLN A 254 -9.64 1.91 -31.88
CA GLN A 254 -11.01 1.74 -31.38
C GLN A 254 -11.24 2.63 -30.17
N ILE A 255 -12.40 3.24 -30.08
CA ILE A 255 -12.89 3.91 -28.88
C ILE A 255 -14.06 3.07 -28.37
N LEU A 256 -13.98 2.67 -27.12
CA LEU A 256 -15.00 1.87 -26.45
C LEU A 256 -15.74 2.74 -25.42
N ASP A 257 -17.01 2.51 -25.24
CA ASP A 257 -17.76 3.05 -24.10
C ASP A 257 -17.42 2.27 -22.80
N ILE A 258 -18.00 2.69 -21.69
CA ILE A 258 -17.78 2.06 -20.37
C ILE A 258 -18.30 0.62 -20.29
N THR A 259 -19.10 0.18 -21.27
CA THR A 259 -19.62 -1.20 -21.35
C THR A 259 -18.75 -2.08 -22.25
N GLY A 260 -17.69 -1.52 -22.86
CA GLY A 260 -16.82 -2.23 -23.78
C GLY A 260 -17.33 -2.25 -25.23
N LYS A 261 -18.42 -1.57 -25.54
CA LYS A 261 -18.95 -1.45 -26.91
C LYS A 261 -18.15 -0.44 -27.71
N ALA A 262 -17.70 -0.83 -28.89
CA ALA A 262 -17.00 0.08 -29.80
C ALA A 262 -17.95 1.18 -30.30
N VAL A 263 -17.63 2.44 -30.00
CA VAL A 263 -18.35 3.63 -30.47
C VAL A 263 -17.66 4.31 -31.63
N TYR A 264 -16.36 3.98 -31.86
CA TYR A 264 -15.60 4.44 -33.01
C TYR A 264 -14.55 3.38 -33.38
N LYS A 265 -14.36 3.17 -34.68
CA LYS A 265 -13.29 2.31 -35.21
C LYS A 265 -12.70 2.95 -36.46
N LYS A 266 -11.37 2.92 -36.58
CA LYS A 266 -10.62 3.38 -37.74
C LYS A 266 -9.43 2.45 -37.95
N ASP A 267 -9.26 1.98 -39.18
CA ASP A 267 -8.04 1.29 -39.62
C ASP A 267 -6.96 2.32 -39.92
N LEU A 268 -5.74 2.05 -39.52
CA LEU A 268 -4.58 2.96 -39.59
C LEU A 268 -3.49 2.40 -40.48
#